data_6eb6f0e38362d2cc2937f2803636a3f9
#
_entry.id   6eb6f0e38362d2cc2937f2803636a3f9
#
_cell.length_a   1.000
_cell.length_b   1.000
_cell.length_c   1.000
_cell.angle_alpha   90.00
_cell.angle_beta   90.00
_cell.angle_gamma   90.00
#
_symmetry.space_group_name_H-M   'P 1'
#
loop_
_entity.id
_entity.type
_entity.pdbx_description
1 polymer ?
#
loop_
_entity_poly.entity_id
_entity_poly.type
_entity_poly.pdbx_seq_one_letter_code
_entity_poly.pdbx_strand_id
1 'polypeptide(L)'
;SQTTRHDMNTRNMTPHIHSIEQAVAILSAYVPAVKEITGKDITLERMTPLMDVLGNPQNKLRIIHVAGTSGKTSTAYYIATMLQQQGKKVGLTVSPHIDSVTERIQINLQPLDEWRFCSALEEFLQLIQEVTPQPTYFELLVAFAYWYFAKVGVDYAVIETGFGGLHDGTNVAQLADKICVITDIGLDHTKILGDTIPDIAAQKAG
;
A
#
# COMPACT_ATOMS: atom_id res chain seq x y z
N SER A 1 -9.67 -51.92 -17.92
CA SER A 1 -9.55 -50.97 -16.81
C SER A 1 -9.18 -49.60 -17.36
N GLN A 2 -10.21 -48.81 -17.58
CA GLN A 2 -10.07 -47.38 -17.89
C GLN A 2 -10.04 -46.66 -16.53
N THR A 3 -8.88 -46.19 -16.12
CA THR A 3 -8.74 -45.27 -14.97
C THR A 3 -8.75 -43.86 -15.50
N THR A 4 -9.78 -43.18 -15.19
CA THR A 4 -10.13 -41.80 -15.47
C THR A 4 -9.00 -40.83 -15.12
N ARG A 5 -8.48 -40.16 -16.14
CA ARG A 5 -7.75 -38.90 -16.01
C ARG A 5 -8.79 -37.78 -15.82
N HIS A 6 -9.22 -37.59 -14.60
CA HIS A 6 -9.91 -36.38 -14.15
C HIS A 6 -9.27 -36.04 -12.81
N ASP A 7 -8.61 -34.92 -12.75
CA ASP A 7 -8.21 -34.12 -11.60
C ASP A 7 -6.77 -33.57 -11.72
N MET A 8 -6.53 -32.73 -12.70
CA MET A 8 -5.39 -31.80 -12.67
C MET A 8 -5.75 -30.53 -13.46
N ASN A 9 -6.73 -29.82 -13.03
CA ASN A 9 -6.93 -28.43 -13.53
C ASN A 9 -7.75 -27.55 -12.57
N THR A 10 -7.53 -27.66 -11.27
CA THR A 10 -7.90 -26.61 -10.32
C THR A 10 -6.68 -25.74 -10.04
N ARG A 11 -6.03 -25.23 -11.09
CA ARG A 11 -5.07 -24.15 -10.94
C ARG A 11 -5.88 -22.91 -10.58
N ASN A 12 -5.70 -22.47 -9.36
CA ASN A 12 -5.99 -21.18 -8.77
C ASN A 12 -6.65 -20.16 -9.72
N MET A 13 -7.94 -20.31 -9.95
CA MET A 13 -8.72 -19.22 -10.53
C MET A 13 -8.86 -18.17 -9.44
N THR A 14 -8.28 -17.00 -9.67
CA THR A 14 -8.56 -15.85 -8.83
C THR A 14 -10.07 -15.67 -8.78
N PRO A 15 -10.68 -15.58 -7.60
CA PRO A 15 -12.13 -15.47 -7.52
C PRO A 15 -12.60 -14.18 -8.17
N HIS A 16 -13.66 -14.24 -8.94
CA HIS A 16 -14.37 -13.05 -9.40
C HIS A 16 -14.86 -12.26 -8.18
N ILE A 17 -14.50 -10.98 -8.12
CA ILE A 17 -14.83 -10.08 -7.01
C ILE A 17 -15.98 -9.19 -7.44
N HIS A 18 -17.17 -9.46 -6.90
CA HIS A 18 -18.41 -8.77 -7.30
C HIS A 18 -18.84 -7.67 -6.34
N SER A 19 -18.27 -7.61 -5.15
CA SER A 19 -18.65 -6.61 -4.14
C SER A 19 -17.48 -6.24 -3.24
N ILE A 20 -17.61 -5.10 -2.57
CA ILE A 20 -16.63 -4.65 -1.56
C ILE A 20 -16.54 -5.64 -0.39
N GLU A 21 -17.65 -6.25 0.01
CA GLU A 21 -17.65 -7.26 1.07
C GLU A 21 -16.80 -8.47 0.69
N GLN A 22 -16.88 -8.93 -0.57
CA GLN A 22 -16.01 -10.00 -1.07
C GLN A 22 -14.55 -9.56 -1.13
N ALA A 23 -14.28 -8.35 -1.60
CA ALA A 23 -12.93 -7.79 -1.61
C ALA A 23 -12.33 -7.74 -0.20
N VAL A 24 -13.08 -7.24 0.77
CA VAL A 24 -12.67 -7.19 2.18
C VAL A 24 -12.42 -8.59 2.75
N ALA A 25 -13.29 -9.56 2.45
CA ALA A 25 -13.12 -10.94 2.89
C ALA A 25 -11.81 -11.56 2.36
N ILE A 26 -11.51 -11.34 1.07
CA ILE A 26 -10.26 -11.81 0.45
C ILE A 26 -9.05 -11.12 1.08
N LEU A 27 -9.09 -9.79 1.21
CA LEU A 27 -8.01 -9.02 1.82
C LEU A 27 -7.76 -9.41 3.27
N SER A 28 -8.81 -9.77 4.02
CA SER A 28 -8.71 -10.20 5.42
C SER A 28 -7.86 -11.46 5.61
N ALA A 29 -7.74 -12.30 4.59
CA ALA A 29 -6.86 -13.47 4.61
C ALA A 29 -5.36 -13.10 4.70
N TYR A 30 -5.01 -11.87 4.37
CA TYR A 30 -3.65 -11.34 4.46
C TYR A 30 -3.35 -10.68 5.82
N VAL A 31 -4.34 -10.55 6.68
CA VAL A 31 -4.13 -10.06 8.05
C VAL A 31 -3.32 -11.10 8.81
N PRO A 32 -2.14 -10.77 9.37
CA PRO A 32 -1.34 -11.71 10.13
C PRO A 32 -2.14 -12.29 11.31
N ALA A 33 -2.01 -13.60 11.55
CA ALA A 33 -2.46 -14.17 12.81
C ALA A 33 -1.77 -13.42 13.96
N VAL A 34 -2.55 -13.04 14.98
CA VAL A 34 -2.11 -12.16 16.07
C VAL A 34 -0.81 -12.67 16.71
N LYS A 35 0.29 -12.08 16.29
CA LYS A 35 1.54 -12.03 17.05
C LYS A 35 1.77 -10.56 17.39
N GLU A 36 2.31 -10.28 18.58
CA GLU A 36 2.80 -8.94 18.86
C GLU A 36 3.79 -8.54 17.76
N ILE A 37 3.48 -7.49 17.02
CA ILE A 37 4.37 -6.94 16.00
C ILE A 37 5.59 -6.38 16.72
N THR A 38 6.75 -6.93 16.46
CA THR A 38 8.03 -6.42 16.96
C THR A 38 8.70 -5.58 15.87
N GLY A 39 9.64 -4.72 16.24
CA GLY A 39 10.40 -3.93 15.26
C GLY A 39 11.16 -4.78 14.23
N LYS A 40 11.41 -6.06 14.52
CA LYS A 40 12.03 -7.02 13.59
C LYS A 40 11.08 -7.54 12.50
N ASP A 41 9.77 -7.41 12.72
CA ASP A 41 8.75 -7.85 11.77
C ASP A 41 8.44 -6.79 10.70
N ILE A 42 8.93 -5.56 10.92
CA ILE A 42 8.75 -4.41 10.02
C ILE A 42 10.00 -4.30 9.16
N THR A 43 9.97 -4.94 8.01
CA THR A 43 11.06 -4.93 7.03
C THR A 43 10.52 -4.77 5.61
N LEU A 44 11.37 -4.36 4.68
CA LEU A 44 11.03 -4.29 3.26
C LEU A 44 11.22 -5.63 2.52
N GLU A 45 11.62 -6.69 3.22
CA GLU A 45 11.95 -7.98 2.59
C GLU A 45 10.81 -8.60 1.80
N ARG A 46 9.56 -8.48 2.32
CA ARG A 46 8.37 -8.97 1.60
C ARG A 46 7.94 -8.06 0.47
N MET A 47 8.24 -6.77 0.59
CA MET A 47 7.87 -5.79 -0.44
C MET A 47 8.72 -5.95 -1.70
N THR A 48 10.00 -6.28 -1.59
CA THR A 48 10.90 -6.40 -2.75
C THR A 48 10.39 -7.41 -3.78
N PRO A 49 10.16 -8.70 -3.47
CA PRO A 49 9.66 -9.65 -4.45
C PRO A 49 8.25 -9.30 -4.96
N LEU A 50 7.42 -8.70 -4.12
CA LEU A 50 6.09 -8.23 -4.50
C LEU A 50 6.18 -7.13 -5.57
N MET A 51 7.01 -6.13 -5.35
CA MET A 51 7.17 -5.02 -6.30
C MET A 51 7.86 -5.47 -7.58
N ASP A 52 8.80 -6.41 -7.52
CA ASP A 52 9.49 -6.98 -8.69
C ASP A 52 8.51 -7.66 -9.64
N VAL A 53 7.61 -8.49 -9.13
CA VAL A 53 6.56 -9.15 -9.94
C VAL A 53 5.64 -8.14 -10.60
N LEU A 54 5.37 -7.01 -9.95
CA LEU A 54 4.56 -5.91 -10.48
C LEU A 54 5.33 -5.01 -11.46
N GLY A 55 6.61 -5.26 -11.71
CA GLY A 55 7.46 -4.46 -12.58
C GLY A 55 7.90 -3.14 -11.97
N ASN A 56 8.06 -3.11 -10.65
CA ASN A 56 8.53 -1.96 -9.86
C ASN A 56 7.76 -0.66 -10.20
N PRO A 57 6.43 -0.64 -10.03
CA PRO A 57 5.58 0.49 -10.41
C PRO A 57 5.97 1.78 -9.69
N GLN A 58 6.51 1.71 -8.46
CA GLN A 58 6.99 2.87 -7.70
C GLN A 58 8.05 3.68 -8.45
N ASN A 59 8.85 3.05 -9.30
CA ASN A 59 9.91 3.72 -10.06
C ASN A 59 9.38 4.55 -11.24
N LYS A 60 8.10 4.43 -11.56
CA LYS A 60 7.42 5.16 -12.65
C LYS A 60 6.63 6.37 -12.14
N LEU A 61 6.66 6.63 -10.84
CA LEU A 61 5.84 7.62 -10.16
C LEU A 61 6.70 8.76 -9.60
N ARG A 62 6.14 9.96 -9.60
CA ARG A 62 6.64 11.07 -8.78
C ARG A 62 5.95 10.99 -7.42
N ILE A 63 6.72 10.70 -6.38
CA ILE A 63 6.19 10.35 -5.07
C ILE A 63 6.39 11.48 -4.09
N ILE A 64 5.32 11.82 -3.36
CA ILE A 64 5.36 12.64 -2.16
C ILE A 64 4.98 11.74 -1.00
N HIS A 65 5.96 11.45 -0.16
CA HIS A 65 5.87 10.51 0.95
C HIS A 65 5.67 11.27 2.26
N VAL A 66 4.54 11.05 2.94
CA VAL A 66 4.14 11.80 4.12
C VAL A 66 4.27 10.94 5.37
N ALA A 67 5.18 11.32 6.25
CA ALA A 67 5.42 10.69 7.54
C ALA A 67 5.16 11.67 8.69
N GLY A 68 5.12 11.19 9.90
CA GLY A 68 4.93 12.01 11.10
C GLY A 68 4.20 11.24 12.20
N THR A 69 4.16 11.81 13.40
CA THR A 69 3.41 11.26 14.53
C THR A 69 1.93 11.54 14.37
N SER A 70 1.55 12.76 14.04
CA SER A 70 0.16 13.19 13.82
C SER A 70 0.03 14.09 12.60
N GLY A 71 -1.19 14.27 12.10
CA GLY A 71 -1.49 15.13 10.97
C GLY A 71 -1.09 14.59 9.60
N LYS A 72 -0.60 13.36 9.47
CA LYS A 72 -0.21 12.75 8.19
C LYS A 72 -1.34 12.75 7.17
N THR A 73 -2.49 12.22 7.56
CA THR A 73 -3.66 12.11 6.67
C THR A 73 -4.12 13.49 6.19
N SER A 74 -4.28 14.45 7.09
CA SER A 74 -4.67 15.82 6.73
C SER A 74 -3.67 16.46 5.78
N THR A 75 -2.37 16.33 6.06
CA THR A 75 -1.30 16.88 5.21
C THR A 75 -1.31 16.22 3.83
N ALA A 76 -1.49 14.90 3.75
CA ALA A 76 -1.58 14.19 2.48
C ALA A 76 -2.77 14.68 1.64
N TYR A 77 -3.94 14.88 2.25
CA TYR A 77 -5.10 15.46 1.57
C TYR A 77 -4.86 16.90 1.09
N TYR A 78 -4.23 17.74 1.91
CA TYR A 78 -3.91 19.11 1.49
C TYR A 78 -2.96 19.14 0.30
N ILE A 79 -1.90 18.33 0.32
CA ILE A 79 -0.95 18.24 -0.79
C ILE A 79 -1.65 17.76 -2.06
N ALA A 80 -2.45 16.69 -1.96
CA ALA A 80 -3.20 16.15 -3.09
C ALA A 80 -4.18 17.19 -3.67
N THR A 81 -4.86 17.93 -2.81
CA THR A 81 -5.77 19.01 -3.20
C THR A 81 -5.05 20.11 -3.96
N MET A 82 -3.90 20.59 -3.45
CA MET A 82 -3.12 21.63 -4.11
C MET A 82 -2.63 21.21 -5.49
N LEU A 83 -2.16 19.96 -5.62
CA LEU A 83 -1.71 19.43 -6.91
C LEU A 83 -2.87 19.29 -7.91
N GLN A 84 -4.03 18.81 -7.44
CA GLN A 84 -5.23 18.71 -8.27
C GLN A 84 -5.69 20.09 -8.76
N GLN A 85 -5.67 21.12 -7.92
CA GLN A 85 -6.01 22.50 -8.29
C GLN A 85 -5.06 23.06 -9.37
N GLN A 86 -3.86 22.54 -9.48
CA GLN A 86 -2.92 22.86 -10.55
C GLN A 86 -3.11 22.01 -11.81
N GLY A 87 -4.22 21.28 -11.91
CA GLY A 87 -4.54 20.46 -13.08
C GLY A 87 -3.77 19.14 -13.14
N LYS A 88 -3.13 18.70 -12.05
CA LYS A 88 -2.43 17.41 -11.99
C LYS A 88 -3.39 16.27 -11.69
N LYS A 89 -3.13 15.11 -12.32
CA LYS A 89 -3.78 13.85 -11.95
C LYS A 89 -3.04 13.26 -10.75
N VAL A 90 -3.71 13.13 -9.62
CA VAL A 90 -3.09 12.79 -8.34
C VAL A 90 -3.63 11.46 -7.83
N GLY A 91 -2.73 10.53 -7.53
CA GLY A 91 -3.02 9.36 -6.71
C GLY A 91 -2.81 9.68 -5.24
N LEU A 92 -3.70 9.23 -4.38
CA LEU A 92 -3.61 9.38 -2.93
C LEU A 92 -3.88 8.03 -2.26
N THR A 93 -2.99 7.62 -1.36
CA THR A 93 -3.25 6.51 -0.45
C THR A 93 -3.07 6.96 0.99
N VAL A 94 -4.04 6.63 1.82
CA VAL A 94 -4.09 6.95 3.25
C VAL A 94 -4.30 5.70 4.08
N SER A 95 -3.88 5.73 5.34
CA SER A 95 -4.04 4.62 6.27
C SER A 95 -4.20 5.11 7.73
N PRO A 96 -5.07 4.47 8.51
CA PRO A 96 -6.11 3.53 8.07
C PRO A 96 -7.20 4.19 7.24
N HIS A 97 -8.08 3.43 6.59
CA HIS A 97 -9.34 3.94 6.06
C HIS A 97 -10.38 4.07 7.18
N ILE A 98 -11.37 4.91 6.98
CA ILE A 98 -12.43 5.19 7.99
C ILE A 98 -13.71 4.42 7.64
N ASP A 99 -14.23 4.63 6.44
CA ASP A 99 -15.51 4.07 6.02
C ASP A 99 -15.34 2.86 5.08
N SER A 100 -14.43 2.95 4.12
CA SER A 100 -14.27 1.91 3.09
C SER A 100 -12.81 1.69 2.72
N VAL A 101 -12.48 0.42 2.42
CA VAL A 101 -11.16 0.04 1.89
C VAL A 101 -10.82 0.76 0.58
N THR A 102 -11.80 1.24 -0.16
CA THR A 102 -11.61 2.02 -1.38
C THR A 102 -10.88 3.34 -1.16
N GLU A 103 -10.91 3.88 0.07
CA GLU A 103 -10.14 5.07 0.46
C GLU A 103 -8.62 4.88 0.35
N ARG A 104 -8.17 3.62 0.33
CA ARG A 104 -6.75 3.28 0.15
C ARG A 104 -6.24 3.60 -1.24
N ILE A 105 -7.14 3.79 -2.21
CA ILE A 105 -6.79 4.12 -3.59
C ILE A 105 -7.74 5.21 -4.08
N GLN A 106 -7.23 6.43 -4.10
CA GLN A 106 -7.98 7.59 -4.56
C GLN A 106 -7.30 8.20 -5.79
N ILE A 107 -8.09 8.62 -6.74
CA ILE A 107 -7.66 9.41 -7.89
C ILE A 107 -8.37 10.77 -7.83
N ASN A 108 -7.60 11.83 -7.81
CA ASN A 108 -8.11 13.19 -7.67
C ASN A 108 -9.08 13.34 -6.48
N LEU A 109 -8.66 12.83 -5.30
CA LEU A 109 -9.41 12.85 -4.03
C LEU A 109 -10.71 12.05 -4.03
N GLN A 110 -10.96 11.24 -5.05
CA GLN A 110 -12.11 10.36 -5.10
C GLN A 110 -11.66 8.92 -4.92
N PRO A 111 -12.13 8.21 -3.88
CA PRO A 111 -11.97 6.78 -3.77
C PRO A 111 -12.47 6.07 -5.03
N LEU A 112 -11.85 4.98 -5.40
CA LEU A 112 -12.37 4.18 -6.50
C LEU A 112 -13.80 3.74 -6.21
N ASP A 113 -14.67 3.80 -7.21
CA ASP A 113 -15.98 3.16 -7.10
C ASP A 113 -15.82 1.65 -6.94
N GLU A 114 -16.84 1.02 -6.39
CA GLU A 114 -16.83 -0.40 -6.04
C GLU A 114 -16.42 -1.28 -7.23
N TRP A 115 -16.99 -1.03 -8.39
CA TRP A 115 -16.71 -1.84 -9.58
C TRP A 115 -15.24 -1.74 -9.99
N ARG A 116 -14.70 -0.53 -10.05
CA ARG A 116 -13.29 -0.30 -10.40
C ARG A 116 -12.34 -0.90 -9.38
N PHE A 117 -12.65 -0.74 -8.10
CA PHE A 117 -11.85 -1.31 -7.02
C PHE A 117 -11.80 -2.83 -7.12
N CYS A 118 -12.95 -3.49 -7.25
CA CYS A 118 -13.05 -4.95 -7.34
C CYS A 118 -12.34 -5.49 -8.58
N SER A 119 -12.58 -4.88 -9.75
CA SER A 119 -11.94 -5.29 -11.00
C SER A 119 -10.42 -5.11 -10.97
N ALA A 120 -9.94 -3.99 -10.45
CA ALA A 120 -8.51 -3.74 -10.31
C ALA A 120 -7.86 -4.68 -9.29
N LEU A 121 -8.52 -4.96 -8.16
CA LEU A 121 -8.03 -5.89 -7.15
C LEU A 121 -7.92 -7.32 -7.72
N GLU A 122 -8.91 -7.75 -8.48
CA GLU A 122 -8.89 -9.06 -9.14
C GLU A 122 -7.68 -9.19 -10.07
N GLU A 123 -7.44 -8.21 -10.94
CA GLU A 123 -6.28 -8.18 -11.82
C GLU A 123 -4.95 -8.17 -11.04
N PHE A 124 -4.87 -7.34 -10.01
CA PHE A 124 -3.70 -7.27 -9.14
C PHE A 124 -3.39 -8.61 -8.45
N LEU A 125 -4.40 -9.27 -7.88
CA LEU A 125 -4.23 -10.55 -7.21
C LEU A 125 -3.79 -11.66 -8.17
N GLN A 126 -4.21 -11.61 -9.43
CA GLN A 126 -3.71 -12.55 -10.45
C GLN A 126 -2.21 -12.40 -10.69
N LEU A 127 -1.70 -11.15 -10.68
CA LEU A 127 -0.29 -10.90 -10.90
C LEU A 127 0.60 -11.39 -9.76
N ILE A 128 0.09 -11.37 -8.53
CA ILE A 128 0.89 -11.67 -7.33
C ILE A 128 0.67 -13.08 -6.76
N GLN A 129 -0.13 -13.92 -7.40
CA GLN A 129 -0.53 -15.24 -6.87
C GLN A 129 0.63 -16.17 -6.50
N GLU A 130 1.78 -16.03 -7.17
CA GLU A 130 2.98 -16.87 -6.95
C GLU A 130 4.05 -16.16 -6.08
N VAL A 131 3.74 -14.97 -5.54
CA VAL A 131 4.69 -14.21 -4.74
C VAL A 131 4.93 -14.87 -3.39
N THR A 132 6.21 -15.05 -3.06
CA THR A 132 6.66 -15.56 -1.76
C THR A 132 7.80 -14.71 -1.22
N PRO A 133 7.84 -14.43 0.08
CA PRO A 133 6.82 -14.72 1.08
C PRO A 133 5.53 -13.93 0.84
N GLN A 134 4.41 -14.46 1.35
CA GLN A 134 3.12 -13.78 1.22
C GLN A 134 3.16 -12.41 1.90
N PRO A 135 2.71 -11.34 1.23
CA PRO A 135 2.64 -10.01 1.83
C PRO A 135 1.61 -9.96 2.97
N THR A 136 1.81 -9.05 3.90
CA THR A 136 0.79 -8.72 4.89
C THR A 136 -0.31 -7.87 4.25
N TYR A 137 -1.44 -7.74 4.94
CA TYR A 137 -2.55 -6.89 4.53
C TYR A 137 -2.12 -5.47 4.17
N PHE A 138 -1.29 -4.85 5.01
CA PHE A 138 -0.79 -3.49 4.77
C PHE A 138 0.12 -3.44 3.53
N GLU A 139 1.08 -4.33 3.44
CA GLU A 139 2.01 -4.43 2.31
C GLU A 139 1.27 -4.65 0.98
N LEU A 140 0.26 -5.51 1.00
CA LEU A 140 -0.58 -5.78 -0.16
C LEU A 140 -1.31 -4.53 -0.64
N LEU A 141 -1.94 -3.78 0.27
CA LEU A 141 -2.67 -2.55 -0.08
C LEU A 141 -1.75 -1.44 -0.57
N VAL A 142 -0.55 -1.32 0.00
CA VAL A 142 0.48 -0.37 -0.47
C VAL A 142 0.93 -0.73 -1.89
N ALA A 143 1.26 -1.98 -2.14
CA ALA A 143 1.66 -2.44 -3.48
C ALA A 143 0.54 -2.27 -4.50
N PHE A 144 -0.70 -2.54 -4.11
CA PHE A 144 -1.89 -2.33 -4.94
C PHE A 144 -2.05 -0.84 -5.31
N ALA A 145 -1.87 0.07 -4.36
CA ALA A 145 -1.91 1.51 -4.64
C ALA A 145 -0.83 1.93 -5.63
N TYR A 146 0.42 1.57 -5.41
CA TYR A 146 1.52 1.87 -6.32
C TYR A 146 1.28 1.32 -7.73
N TRP A 147 0.85 0.07 -7.83
CA TRP A 147 0.54 -0.57 -9.10
C TRP A 147 -0.59 0.16 -9.83
N TYR A 148 -1.67 0.47 -9.14
CA TYR A 148 -2.82 1.14 -9.74
C TYR A 148 -2.48 2.55 -10.21
N PHE A 149 -1.75 3.33 -9.40
CA PHE A 149 -1.32 4.68 -9.76
C PHE A 149 -0.44 4.69 -11.01
N ALA A 150 0.49 3.75 -11.11
CA ALA A 150 1.32 3.60 -12.31
C ALA A 150 0.48 3.17 -13.52
N LYS A 151 -0.47 2.25 -13.33
CA LYS A 151 -1.37 1.76 -14.39
C LYS A 151 -2.22 2.88 -15.00
N VAL A 152 -2.77 3.76 -14.16
CA VAL A 152 -3.62 4.85 -14.63
C VAL A 152 -2.85 6.13 -14.98
N GLY A 153 -1.54 6.13 -14.79
CA GLY A 153 -0.66 7.23 -15.16
C GLY A 153 -0.92 8.52 -14.41
N VAL A 154 -0.87 8.48 -13.07
CA VAL A 154 -0.95 9.71 -12.27
C VAL A 154 0.29 10.58 -12.47
N ASP A 155 0.14 11.90 -12.37
CA ASP A 155 1.27 12.83 -12.42
C ASP A 155 2.07 12.81 -11.10
N TYR A 156 1.37 12.66 -9.97
CA TYR A 156 1.94 12.56 -8.64
C TYR A 156 1.20 11.51 -7.82
N ALA A 157 1.94 10.79 -6.99
CA ALA A 157 1.40 9.89 -5.99
C ALA A 157 1.73 10.42 -4.59
N VAL A 158 0.71 10.76 -3.83
CA VAL A 158 0.82 11.18 -2.42
C VAL A 158 0.59 9.96 -1.55
N ILE A 159 1.61 9.57 -0.81
CA ILE A 159 1.67 8.31 -0.07
C ILE A 159 1.82 8.61 1.42
N GLU A 160 0.79 8.32 2.21
CA GLU A 160 0.87 8.37 3.66
C GLU A 160 1.55 7.10 4.17
N THR A 161 2.54 7.26 5.09
CA THR A 161 3.16 6.12 5.78
C THR A 161 2.15 5.45 6.71
N GLY A 162 2.23 4.13 6.81
CA GLY A 162 1.42 3.40 7.78
C GLY A 162 2.04 3.48 9.18
N PHE A 163 3.35 3.22 9.25
CA PHE A 163 4.04 3.07 10.52
C PHE A 163 5.51 3.48 10.42
N GLY A 164 5.91 4.46 11.20
CA GLY A 164 7.29 4.95 11.21
C GLY A 164 7.67 5.67 9.93
N GLY A 165 8.49 5.04 9.10
CA GLY A 165 8.98 5.59 7.83
C GLY A 165 10.02 4.67 7.18
N LEU A 166 11.21 4.57 7.74
CA LEU A 166 12.37 3.86 7.17
C LEU A 166 12.06 2.43 6.72
N HIS A 167 11.39 1.66 7.55
CA HIS A 167 11.03 0.26 7.30
C HIS A 167 9.56 0.06 6.90
N ASP A 168 8.80 1.14 6.77
CA ASP A 168 7.41 1.07 6.33
C ASP A 168 7.32 0.54 4.90
N GLY A 169 6.31 -0.29 4.61
CA GLY A 169 6.11 -0.85 3.28
C GLY A 169 5.99 0.22 2.18
N THR A 170 5.59 1.45 2.52
CA THR A 170 5.53 2.58 1.60
C THR A 170 6.91 3.08 1.15
N ASN A 171 7.98 2.79 1.91
CA ASN A 171 9.34 3.26 1.63
C ASN A 171 10.10 2.40 0.60
N VAL A 172 9.42 1.62 -0.21
CA VAL A 172 10.02 0.87 -1.34
C VAL A 172 10.50 1.76 -2.47
N ALA A 173 10.03 2.99 -2.54
CA ALA A 173 10.46 3.97 -3.54
C ALA A 173 11.75 4.65 -3.08
N GLN A 174 12.87 4.29 -3.69
CA GLN A 174 14.20 4.85 -3.43
C GLN A 174 14.63 5.77 -4.59
N LEU A 175 13.75 6.72 -4.94
CA LEU A 175 13.98 7.65 -6.04
C LEU A 175 14.65 8.92 -5.54
N ALA A 176 15.62 9.44 -6.30
CA ALA A 176 16.35 10.66 -5.97
C ALA A 176 15.43 11.92 -5.94
N ASP A 177 14.32 11.88 -6.66
CA ASP A 177 13.33 12.96 -6.75
C ASP A 177 12.09 12.74 -5.86
N LYS A 178 12.11 11.72 -5.01
CA LYS A 178 11.07 11.51 -4.00
C LYS A 178 11.10 12.67 -3.00
N ILE A 179 9.94 13.29 -2.81
CA ILE A 179 9.76 14.35 -1.79
C ILE A 179 9.27 13.68 -0.51
N CYS A 180 9.99 13.87 0.57
CA CYS A 180 9.59 13.41 1.90
C CYS A 180 9.07 14.59 2.72
N VAL A 181 7.90 14.42 3.32
CA VAL A 181 7.25 15.42 4.17
C VAL A 181 7.09 14.81 5.56
N ILE A 182 7.59 15.52 6.57
CA ILE A 182 7.42 15.15 7.98
C ILE A 182 6.52 16.17 8.64
N THR A 183 5.39 15.74 9.17
CA THR A 183 4.40 16.64 9.77
C THR A 183 4.83 17.11 11.15
N ASP A 184 5.16 16.17 12.02
CA ASP A 184 5.69 16.41 13.35
C ASP A 184 6.42 15.15 13.87
N ILE A 185 7.17 15.33 14.93
CA ILE A 185 7.85 14.23 15.65
C ILE A 185 7.46 14.30 17.12
N GLY A 186 6.72 13.29 17.57
CA GLY A 186 6.35 13.10 18.95
C GLY A 186 6.64 11.67 19.41
N LEU A 187 6.45 11.39 20.69
CA LEU A 187 6.54 10.03 21.22
C LEU A 187 5.36 9.20 20.71
N ASP A 188 5.67 8.24 19.88
CA ASP A 188 4.69 7.33 19.29
C ASP A 188 5.34 5.96 19.07
N HIS A 189 4.56 4.89 19.24
CA HIS A 189 5.03 3.52 19.01
C HIS A 189 6.43 3.24 19.59
N THR A 190 6.71 3.72 20.78
CA THR A 190 8.06 3.71 21.39
C THR A 190 8.68 2.32 21.48
N LYS A 191 7.87 1.29 21.70
CA LYS A 191 8.33 -0.11 21.72
C LYS A 191 8.99 -0.58 20.40
N ILE A 192 8.76 0.13 19.31
CA ILE A 192 9.19 -0.26 17.95
C ILE A 192 10.09 0.80 17.33
N LEU A 193 9.71 2.08 17.40
CA LEU A 193 10.43 3.18 16.76
C LEU A 193 11.60 3.72 17.59
N GLY A 194 11.63 3.41 18.87
CA GLY A 194 12.64 3.87 19.82
C GLY A 194 12.06 4.71 20.96
N ASP A 195 12.79 4.79 22.06
CA ASP A 195 12.33 5.40 23.29
C ASP A 195 12.53 6.92 23.34
N THR A 196 13.23 7.48 22.36
CA THR A 196 13.58 8.90 22.32
C THR A 196 13.08 9.58 21.04
N ILE A 197 12.86 10.90 21.14
CA ILE A 197 12.50 11.71 19.97
C ILE A 197 13.51 11.61 18.82
N PRO A 198 14.85 11.63 19.06
CA PRO A 198 15.84 11.41 18.01
C PRO A 198 15.70 10.05 17.30
N ASP A 199 15.43 8.97 18.03
CA ASP A 199 15.26 7.63 17.44
C ASP A 199 14.04 7.61 16.51
N ILE A 200 12.93 8.16 16.99
CA ILE A 200 11.68 8.25 16.21
C ILE A 200 11.87 9.14 14.99
N ALA A 201 12.59 10.25 15.14
CA ALA A 201 12.91 11.16 14.03
C ALA A 201 13.74 10.45 12.95
N ALA A 202 14.75 9.67 13.34
CA ALA A 202 15.57 8.87 12.42
C ALA A 202 14.72 7.87 11.63
N GLN A 203 13.78 7.18 12.29
CA GLN A 203 12.86 6.26 11.62
C GLN A 203 11.92 6.94 10.63
N LYS A 204 11.45 8.15 10.95
CA LYS A 204 10.52 8.89 10.08
C LYS A 204 11.22 9.61 8.93
N ALA A 205 12.49 9.98 9.12
CA ALA A 205 13.30 10.64 8.09
C ALA A 205 13.82 9.67 7.03
N GLY A 206 13.93 8.39 7.34
CA GLY A 206 14.19 7.18 6.59
C GLY A 206 14.93 7.08 5.34
#